data_c8798f46bd6548ab7c6fbd5d2d5a4af3
#
_entry.id   c8798f46bd6548ab7c6fbd5d2d5a4af3
#
_cell.length_a   1.000
_cell.length_b   1.000
_cell.length_c   1.000
_cell.angle_alpha   90.00
_cell.angle_beta   90.00
_cell.angle_gamma   90.00
#
_symmetry.space_group_name_H-M   'P 1'
#
loop_
_entity.id
_entity.type
_entity.pdbx_description
1 polymer ?
#
loop_
_entity_poly.entity_id
_entity_poly.type
_entity_poly.pdbx_seq_one_letter_code
_entity_poly.pdbx_strand_id
1 'polypeptide(L)'
;MRKLLIIGLKDLKLTYRDGAALILMLLAPFLLTLGMGIVTGRFSGSTTNGVGHIPLILVNQDGKQLGNALVELFQSRDLDDLIDPIVYEDTATAYKQVDDNQVVAVIVIPVGFTDSIFATPGQIPTSKLIQIELYGNPTTPTSVGVVKTILDQFISQVEVGRVGGEVVASQLVTSGRIQVGQAPAIGQSAGITEASVASQSTSITLKSTTQNGEAEKFDVLALLAPGMALMFLMYTVSYGGRTFLTERDQGTLPRLLVTPTTASQVLGGKMVGIFMTGVAQMFILIGGTTVLFHLQWGDSQAVQALVLAAVFAAVGWGILLAAIAKSPNQVSMIGTAMMLTFGILGGTFINVDNMPVWFRAETKITPNAWAIESFKSLALGGGLYDILVPILALLVMGLILFIISVFLFNHRGLIAR
;
A
#
# COMPACT_ATOMS: atom_id res chain seq x y z
N MET A 1 -30.62 -18.36 -17.06
CA MET A 1 -29.38 -17.63 -17.39
C MET A 1 -29.60 -16.47 -18.37
N ARG A 2 -30.22 -16.68 -19.54
CA ARG A 2 -30.43 -15.62 -20.56
C ARG A 2 -31.13 -14.37 -20.03
N LYS A 3 -32.16 -14.51 -19.16
CA LYS A 3 -32.90 -13.38 -18.57
C LYS A 3 -32.03 -12.54 -17.61
N LEU A 4 -31.17 -13.17 -16.80
CA LEU A 4 -30.21 -12.50 -15.90
C LEU A 4 -29.26 -11.59 -16.69
N LEU A 5 -28.71 -12.12 -17.80
CA LEU A 5 -27.80 -11.36 -18.65
C LEU A 5 -28.51 -10.19 -19.34
N ILE A 6 -29.76 -10.37 -19.82
CA ILE A 6 -30.51 -9.28 -20.45
C ILE A 6 -30.77 -8.14 -19.46
N ILE A 7 -31.19 -8.46 -18.23
CA ILE A 7 -31.40 -7.45 -17.17
C ILE A 7 -30.09 -6.75 -16.83
N GLY A 8 -29.00 -7.52 -16.67
CA GLY A 8 -27.68 -6.97 -16.36
C GLY A 8 -27.15 -6.04 -17.45
N LEU A 9 -27.27 -6.43 -18.73
CA LEU A 9 -26.85 -5.60 -19.87
C LEU A 9 -27.70 -4.32 -20.00
N LYS A 10 -29.01 -4.40 -19.71
CA LYS A 10 -29.87 -3.21 -19.64
C LYS A 10 -29.37 -2.24 -18.58
N ASP A 11 -29.07 -2.73 -17.38
CA ASP A 11 -28.64 -1.88 -16.27
C ASP A 11 -27.24 -1.31 -16.54
N LEU A 12 -26.32 -2.07 -17.10
CA LEU A 12 -25.03 -1.60 -17.59
C LEU A 12 -25.22 -0.42 -18.57
N LYS A 13 -26.07 -0.61 -19.59
CA LYS A 13 -26.35 0.45 -20.59
C LYS A 13 -26.96 1.69 -19.98
N LEU A 14 -27.83 1.55 -18.98
CA LEU A 14 -28.42 2.70 -18.28
C LEU A 14 -27.38 3.43 -17.46
N THR A 15 -26.52 2.74 -16.74
CA THR A 15 -25.43 3.36 -15.96
C THR A 15 -24.47 4.14 -16.86
N TYR A 16 -24.07 3.58 -18.00
CA TYR A 16 -23.18 4.26 -18.95
C TYR A 16 -23.86 5.39 -19.77
N ARG A 17 -25.16 5.58 -19.63
CA ARG A 17 -25.89 6.74 -20.18
C ARG A 17 -26.09 7.86 -19.18
N ASP A 18 -25.85 7.62 -17.91
CA ASP A 18 -25.90 8.65 -16.85
C ASP A 18 -24.54 9.38 -16.79
N GLY A 19 -24.49 10.59 -17.39
CA GLY A 19 -23.28 11.39 -17.45
C GLY A 19 -22.71 11.76 -16.08
N ALA A 20 -23.58 12.01 -15.07
CA ALA A 20 -23.14 12.30 -13.71
C ALA A 20 -22.49 11.08 -13.04
N ALA A 21 -23.08 9.90 -13.24
CA ALA A 21 -22.49 8.66 -12.76
C ALA A 21 -21.13 8.38 -13.41
N LEU A 22 -21.00 8.57 -14.74
CA LEU A 22 -19.74 8.36 -15.46
C LEU A 22 -18.63 9.30 -14.98
N ILE A 23 -18.95 10.58 -14.72
CA ILE A 23 -17.97 11.53 -14.20
C ILE A 23 -17.41 11.01 -12.88
N LEU A 24 -18.26 10.60 -11.95
CA LEU A 24 -17.80 10.12 -10.64
C LEU A 24 -17.17 8.72 -10.70
N MET A 25 -17.60 7.85 -11.61
CA MET A 25 -17.06 6.50 -11.72
C MET A 25 -15.72 6.42 -12.44
N LEU A 26 -15.54 7.23 -13.49
CA LEU A 26 -14.37 7.14 -14.37
C LEU A 26 -13.51 8.40 -14.32
N LEU A 27 -14.10 9.58 -14.51
CA LEU A 27 -13.32 10.81 -14.62
C LEU A 27 -12.71 11.22 -13.29
N ALA A 28 -13.44 11.10 -12.18
CA ALA A 28 -12.93 11.49 -10.87
C ALA A 28 -11.69 10.69 -10.45
N PRO A 29 -11.65 9.34 -10.49
CA PRO A 29 -10.43 8.60 -10.19
C PRO A 29 -9.28 8.94 -11.13
N PHE A 30 -9.54 9.17 -12.43
CA PHE A 30 -8.51 9.61 -13.36
C PHE A 30 -7.94 10.99 -13.00
N LEU A 31 -8.80 11.96 -12.72
CA LEU A 31 -8.36 13.31 -12.33
C LEU A 31 -7.58 13.31 -11.02
N LEU A 32 -8.01 12.51 -10.04
CA LEU A 32 -7.27 12.37 -8.78
C LEU A 32 -5.91 11.69 -9.00
N THR A 33 -5.85 10.63 -9.80
CA THR A 33 -4.59 9.98 -10.16
C THR A 33 -3.67 10.92 -10.94
N LEU A 34 -4.23 11.71 -11.89
CA LEU A 34 -3.48 12.75 -12.62
C LEU A 34 -2.96 13.83 -11.66
N GLY A 35 -3.83 14.33 -10.77
CA GLY A 35 -3.46 15.33 -9.77
C GLY A 35 -2.32 14.85 -8.86
N MET A 36 -2.40 13.61 -8.40
CA MET A 36 -1.31 12.99 -7.63
C MET A 36 -0.04 12.85 -8.48
N GLY A 37 -0.15 12.49 -9.77
CA GLY A 37 0.99 12.44 -10.69
C GLY A 37 1.66 13.80 -10.88
N ILE A 38 0.89 14.89 -10.89
CA ILE A 38 1.42 16.26 -10.95
C ILE A 38 2.12 16.62 -9.63
N VAL A 39 1.48 16.37 -8.51
CA VAL A 39 2.03 16.66 -7.17
C VAL A 39 3.31 15.87 -6.91
N THR A 40 3.39 14.62 -7.37
CA THR A 40 4.60 13.78 -7.24
C THR A 40 5.68 14.10 -8.28
N GLY A 41 5.50 15.12 -9.12
CA GLY A 41 6.50 15.57 -10.09
C GLY A 41 6.65 14.69 -11.33
N ARG A 42 5.82 13.66 -11.51
CA ARG A 42 5.91 12.73 -12.65
C ARG A 42 5.86 13.39 -14.03
N PHE A 43 5.21 14.54 -14.14
CA PHE A 43 5.05 15.27 -15.41
C PHE A 43 5.98 16.46 -15.56
N SER A 44 6.83 16.75 -14.57
CA SER A 44 7.67 17.96 -14.56
C SER A 44 8.90 17.88 -15.45
N GLY A 45 9.09 16.79 -16.22
CA GLY A 45 10.22 16.64 -17.15
C GLY A 45 11.61 16.60 -16.49
N SER A 46 11.66 16.85 -15.18
CA SER A 46 12.83 16.55 -14.37
C SER A 46 12.90 15.03 -14.25
N THR A 47 14.02 14.43 -14.47
CA THR A 47 14.32 13.00 -14.34
C THR A 47 14.13 12.47 -12.90
N THR A 48 13.58 13.29 -12.03
CA THR A 48 13.25 13.04 -10.62
C THR A 48 11.81 12.57 -10.51
N ASN A 49 11.62 11.26 -10.62
CA ASN A 49 10.35 10.62 -10.28
C ASN A 49 10.10 10.75 -8.76
N GLY A 50 9.32 11.74 -8.38
CA GLY A 50 8.55 11.84 -7.11
C GLY A 50 9.26 11.69 -5.76
N VAL A 51 10.40 11.06 -5.67
CA VAL A 51 11.25 10.86 -4.50
C VAL A 51 12.72 10.75 -4.94
N GLY A 52 13.14 11.36 -6.03
CA GLY A 52 14.55 11.43 -6.42
C GLY A 52 15.20 12.68 -5.85
N HIS A 53 16.51 12.59 -5.52
CA HIS A 53 17.30 13.70 -4.97
C HIS A 53 16.71 14.27 -3.67
N ILE A 54 16.53 13.42 -2.66
CA ILE A 54 16.15 13.85 -1.32
C ILE A 54 17.35 14.53 -0.69
N PRO A 55 17.36 15.88 -0.51
CA PRO A 55 18.45 16.55 0.15
C PRO A 55 18.45 16.17 1.62
N LEU A 56 19.50 15.46 2.05
CA LEU A 56 19.67 14.90 3.39
C LEU A 56 20.96 15.43 3.99
N ILE A 57 20.90 15.91 5.24
CA ILE A 57 22.11 16.25 5.99
C ILE A 57 22.47 15.10 6.94
N LEU A 58 23.75 14.74 6.96
CA LEU A 58 24.33 13.76 7.86
C LEU A 58 25.29 14.49 8.81
N VAL A 59 25.09 14.35 10.11
CA VAL A 59 25.98 14.89 11.16
C VAL A 59 26.58 13.70 11.91
N ASN A 60 27.82 13.33 11.60
CA ASN A 60 28.50 12.19 12.23
C ASN A 60 29.41 12.70 13.36
N GLN A 61 28.93 12.61 14.60
CA GLN A 61 29.70 12.94 15.80
C GLN A 61 30.42 11.71 16.37
N ASP A 62 30.05 10.49 15.94
CA ASP A 62 30.68 9.26 16.42
C ASP A 62 32.10 9.08 15.86
N GLY A 63 32.30 9.43 14.59
CA GLY A 63 33.61 9.34 13.91
C GLY A 63 34.22 7.93 13.87
N LYS A 64 33.50 6.92 14.36
CA LYS A 64 33.93 5.52 14.41
C LYS A 64 33.31 4.70 13.28
N GLN A 65 33.56 3.38 13.32
CA GLN A 65 33.33 2.50 12.19
C GLN A 65 31.86 2.40 11.77
N LEU A 66 30.91 2.29 12.72
CA LEU A 66 29.49 2.25 12.37
C LEU A 66 28.93 3.60 11.93
N GLY A 67 29.37 4.69 12.57
CA GLY A 67 28.99 6.04 12.14
C GLY A 67 29.46 6.34 10.71
N ASN A 68 30.69 5.95 10.38
CA ASN A 68 31.24 6.08 9.03
C ASN A 68 30.53 5.17 8.03
N ALA A 69 30.22 3.92 8.41
CA ALA A 69 29.47 2.98 7.56
C ALA A 69 28.07 3.50 7.21
N LEU A 70 27.39 4.19 8.14
CA LEU A 70 26.11 4.82 7.87
C LEU A 70 26.24 5.99 6.89
N VAL A 71 27.30 6.81 7.02
CA VAL A 71 27.57 7.88 6.06
C VAL A 71 27.88 7.30 4.68
N GLU A 72 28.73 6.25 4.59
CA GLU A 72 29.08 5.58 3.35
C GLU A 72 27.83 4.94 2.67
N LEU A 73 26.93 4.38 3.47
CA LEU A 73 25.66 3.83 2.95
C LEU A 73 24.85 4.92 2.22
N PHE A 74 24.65 6.08 2.85
CA PHE A 74 23.91 7.16 2.22
C PHE A 74 24.65 7.81 1.05
N GLN A 75 25.97 7.71 0.98
CA GLN A 75 26.81 8.16 -0.15
C GLN A 75 27.06 7.09 -1.20
N SER A 76 26.44 5.91 -1.04
CA SER A 76 26.63 4.79 -1.98
C SER A 76 26.00 5.09 -3.34
N ARG A 77 26.56 4.50 -4.40
CA ARG A 77 26.03 4.62 -5.77
C ARG A 77 24.61 4.10 -5.92
N ASP A 78 24.21 3.17 -5.05
CA ASP A 78 22.88 2.57 -5.08
C ASP A 78 21.79 3.56 -4.63
N LEU A 79 22.16 4.59 -3.87
CA LEU A 79 21.26 5.64 -3.38
C LEU A 79 21.46 7.00 -4.07
N ASP A 80 22.42 7.14 -4.98
CA ASP A 80 22.78 8.40 -5.65
C ASP A 80 21.61 9.01 -6.45
N ASP A 81 20.78 8.17 -7.05
CA ASP A 81 19.56 8.60 -7.76
C ASP A 81 18.41 9.00 -6.80
N LEU A 82 18.50 8.66 -5.51
CA LEU A 82 17.42 8.80 -4.54
C LEU A 82 17.71 9.87 -3.50
N ILE A 83 18.96 9.99 -3.04
CA ILE A 83 19.36 10.83 -1.91
C ILE A 83 20.57 11.67 -2.30
N ASP A 84 20.52 12.97 -2.00
CA ASP A 84 21.65 13.89 -2.08
C ASP A 84 22.21 14.14 -0.67
N PRO A 85 23.15 13.30 -0.20
CA PRO A 85 23.67 13.41 1.16
C PRO A 85 24.74 14.51 1.26
N ILE A 86 24.54 15.42 2.20
CA ILE A 86 25.50 16.48 2.54
C ILE A 86 25.99 16.24 3.98
N VAL A 87 27.29 16.15 4.16
CA VAL A 87 27.86 15.97 5.50
C VAL A 87 28.13 17.32 6.14
N TYR A 88 27.59 17.52 7.35
CA TYR A 88 27.81 18.70 8.18
C TYR A 88 28.45 18.32 9.51
N GLU A 89 29.19 19.28 10.11
CA GLU A 89 29.79 19.12 11.45
C GLU A 89 28.89 19.72 12.53
N ASP A 90 28.14 20.78 12.20
CA ASP A 90 27.32 21.52 13.15
C ASP A 90 25.85 21.15 13.08
N THR A 91 25.34 20.59 14.16
CA THR A 91 23.96 20.15 14.31
C THR A 91 22.96 21.32 14.28
N ALA A 92 23.32 22.46 14.88
CA ALA A 92 22.41 23.61 14.98
C ALA A 92 22.14 24.22 13.58
N THR A 93 23.16 24.31 12.75
CA THR A 93 23.05 24.78 11.37
C THR A 93 22.24 23.78 10.54
N ALA A 94 22.42 22.47 10.76
CA ALA A 94 21.69 21.42 10.08
C ALA A 94 20.18 21.50 10.35
N TYR A 95 19.76 21.63 11.59
CA TYR A 95 18.34 21.76 11.96
C TYR A 95 17.69 23.00 11.34
N LYS A 96 18.41 24.12 11.33
CA LYS A 96 17.91 25.35 10.73
C LYS A 96 17.61 25.20 9.24
N GLN A 97 18.40 24.41 8.50
CA GLN A 97 18.14 24.15 7.09
C GLN A 97 16.87 23.32 6.86
N VAL A 98 16.51 22.42 7.79
CA VAL A 98 15.21 21.71 7.75
C VAL A 98 14.07 22.69 8.01
N ASP A 99 14.20 23.55 9.02
CA ASP A 99 13.17 24.55 9.35
C ASP A 99 12.95 25.56 8.22
N ASP A 100 14.03 25.93 7.52
CA ASP A 100 14.01 26.80 6.34
C ASP A 100 13.56 26.07 5.04
N ASN A 101 13.12 24.80 5.13
CA ASN A 101 12.69 23.95 4.01
C ASN A 101 13.75 23.76 2.90
N GLN A 102 15.03 23.86 3.21
CA GLN A 102 16.12 23.67 2.24
C GLN A 102 16.49 22.18 2.10
N VAL A 103 16.30 21.39 3.18
CA VAL A 103 16.55 19.95 3.21
C VAL A 103 15.35 19.19 3.81
N VAL A 104 15.25 17.92 3.45
CA VAL A 104 14.14 17.05 3.89
C VAL A 104 14.33 16.54 5.30
N ALA A 105 15.57 16.19 5.66
CA ALA A 105 15.86 15.67 6.99
C ALA A 105 17.33 15.82 7.36
N VAL A 106 17.59 15.71 8.65
CA VAL A 106 18.92 15.61 9.25
C VAL A 106 19.00 14.30 10.04
N ILE A 107 20.07 13.54 9.84
CA ILE A 107 20.43 12.39 10.68
C ILE A 107 21.60 12.79 11.54
N VAL A 108 21.43 12.74 12.85
CA VAL A 108 22.51 12.98 13.82
C VAL A 108 22.93 11.65 14.42
N ILE A 109 24.19 11.31 14.21
CA ILE A 109 24.83 10.12 14.77
C ILE A 109 25.63 10.58 16.00
N PRO A 110 25.17 10.32 17.23
CA PRO A 110 25.80 10.87 18.42
C PRO A 110 27.11 10.17 18.79
N VAL A 111 27.93 10.87 19.56
CA VAL A 111 29.20 10.35 20.08
C VAL A 111 28.97 9.04 20.85
N GLY A 112 29.78 8.02 20.55
CA GLY A 112 29.71 6.72 21.24
C GLY A 112 28.67 5.76 20.68
N PHE A 113 28.08 6.05 19.52
CA PHE A 113 27.12 5.15 18.86
C PHE A 113 27.72 3.76 18.62
N THR A 114 28.92 3.69 18.02
CA THR A 114 29.64 2.41 17.79
C THR A 114 29.91 1.68 19.09
N ASP A 115 30.35 2.37 20.15
CA ASP A 115 30.68 1.77 21.45
C ASP A 115 29.43 1.28 22.21
N SER A 116 28.27 1.86 21.96
CA SER A 116 27.01 1.41 22.59
C SER A 116 26.53 0.07 22.04
N ILE A 117 26.88 -0.26 20.81
CA ILE A 117 26.46 -1.48 20.12
C ILE A 117 27.52 -2.59 20.32
N PHE A 118 28.79 -2.21 20.20
CA PHE A 118 29.92 -3.14 20.36
C PHE A 118 30.74 -2.71 21.58
N ALA A 119 30.66 -3.46 22.67
CA ALA A 119 31.44 -3.19 23.88
C ALA A 119 32.93 -3.26 23.58
N THR A 120 33.67 -2.19 23.88
CA THR A 120 35.15 -2.18 23.79
C THR A 120 35.73 -3.13 24.85
N PRO A 121 36.74 -3.96 24.53
CA PRO A 121 37.36 -4.88 25.49
C PRO A 121 37.86 -4.12 26.74
N GLY A 122 37.29 -4.50 27.90
CA GLY A 122 37.68 -3.92 29.20
C GLY A 122 36.79 -2.80 29.72
N GLN A 123 35.74 -2.39 29.00
CA GLN A 123 34.71 -1.50 29.53
C GLN A 123 33.41 -2.28 29.82
N ILE A 124 32.84 -2.00 30.97
CA ILE A 124 31.51 -2.48 31.34
C ILE A 124 30.54 -1.84 30.35
N PRO A 125 29.63 -2.59 29.70
CA PRO A 125 28.65 -2.03 28.79
C PRO A 125 27.88 -0.93 29.54
N THR A 126 28.06 0.31 29.17
CA THR A 126 27.24 1.39 29.69
C THR A 126 25.87 1.19 29.09
N SER A 127 24.89 0.80 29.90
CA SER A 127 23.51 0.53 29.49
C SER A 127 22.72 1.80 29.07
N LYS A 128 23.41 2.78 28.52
CA LYS A 128 22.80 4.00 28.00
C LYS A 128 22.50 3.74 26.53
N LEU A 129 21.23 3.50 26.22
CA LEU A 129 20.71 3.46 24.87
C LEU A 129 21.05 4.79 24.18
N ILE A 130 21.99 4.76 23.24
CA ILE A 130 22.32 5.89 22.39
C ILE A 130 21.38 5.81 21.19
N GLN A 131 20.60 6.86 20.98
CA GLN A 131 19.61 6.92 19.91
C GLN A 131 20.15 7.78 18.78
N ILE A 132 20.09 7.27 17.54
CA ILE A 132 20.25 8.11 16.36
C ILE A 132 19.02 9.00 16.25
N GLU A 133 19.25 10.29 16.07
CA GLU A 133 18.18 11.27 15.91
C GLU A 133 17.91 11.52 14.42
N LEU A 134 16.65 11.36 14.01
CA LEU A 134 16.17 11.75 12.70
C LEU A 134 15.25 12.97 12.86
N TYR A 135 15.74 14.14 12.46
CA TYR A 135 14.95 15.37 12.44
C TYR A 135 14.43 15.61 11.02
N GLY A 136 13.14 15.44 10.81
CA GLY A 136 12.50 15.47 9.49
C GLY A 136 11.58 16.66 9.30
N ASN A 137 11.51 17.17 8.08
CA ASN A 137 10.62 18.25 7.70
C ASN A 137 9.15 17.76 7.67
N PRO A 138 8.26 18.35 8.48
CA PRO A 138 6.86 17.93 8.53
C PRO A 138 6.09 18.21 7.24
N THR A 139 6.60 19.04 6.33
CA THR A 139 5.97 19.34 5.04
C THR A 139 6.24 18.27 3.98
N THR A 140 7.24 17.40 4.19
CA THR A 140 7.65 16.34 3.27
C THR A 140 7.64 14.94 3.90
N PRO A 141 6.51 14.48 4.48
CA PRO A 141 6.46 13.27 5.30
C PRO A 141 6.82 11.99 4.52
N THR A 142 6.57 11.96 3.21
CA THR A 142 6.89 10.81 2.35
C THR A 142 8.40 10.63 2.21
N SER A 143 9.12 11.72 1.90
CA SER A 143 10.59 11.69 1.75
C SER A 143 11.28 11.39 3.08
N VAL A 144 10.78 11.95 4.18
CA VAL A 144 11.25 11.62 5.55
C VAL A 144 11.02 10.13 5.84
N GLY A 145 9.87 9.58 5.41
CA GLY A 145 9.55 8.16 5.56
C GLY A 145 10.53 7.24 4.82
N VAL A 146 10.97 7.63 3.62
CA VAL A 146 11.99 6.90 2.86
C VAL A 146 13.32 6.88 3.61
N VAL A 147 13.79 8.05 4.03
CA VAL A 147 15.04 8.17 4.82
C VAL A 147 14.97 7.32 6.09
N LYS A 148 13.83 7.39 6.80
CA LYS A 148 13.59 6.57 7.99
C LYS A 148 13.66 5.08 7.71
N THR A 149 13.06 4.61 6.60
CA THR A 149 13.09 3.19 6.25
C THR A 149 14.51 2.68 6.00
N ILE A 150 15.33 3.46 5.30
CA ILE A 150 16.74 3.12 5.05
C ILE A 150 17.52 3.07 6.37
N LEU A 151 17.28 4.05 7.26
CA LEU A 151 17.91 4.10 8.57
C LEU A 151 17.50 2.91 9.45
N ASP A 152 16.20 2.61 9.54
CA ASP A 152 15.67 1.46 10.31
C ASP A 152 16.25 0.14 9.83
N GLN A 153 16.47 0.01 8.52
CA GLN A 153 17.05 -1.17 7.93
C GLN A 153 18.55 -1.30 8.24
N PHE A 154 19.31 -0.21 8.19
CA PHE A 154 20.70 -0.20 8.63
C PHE A 154 20.80 -0.63 10.09
N ILE A 155 19.98 -0.06 10.97
CA ILE A 155 19.95 -0.42 12.40
C ILE A 155 19.64 -1.90 12.60
N SER A 156 18.67 -2.43 11.85
CA SER A 156 18.31 -3.86 11.91
C SER A 156 19.47 -4.76 11.49
N GLN A 157 20.21 -4.40 10.44
CA GLN A 157 21.39 -5.15 10.00
C GLN A 157 22.53 -5.11 11.02
N VAL A 158 22.77 -3.94 11.61
CA VAL A 158 23.75 -3.78 12.69
C VAL A 158 23.40 -4.64 13.89
N GLU A 159 22.10 -4.75 14.23
CA GLU A 159 21.64 -5.59 15.34
C GLU A 159 21.82 -7.08 15.04
N VAL A 160 21.53 -7.52 13.81
CA VAL A 160 21.80 -8.90 13.33
C VAL A 160 23.31 -9.19 13.38
N GLY A 161 24.15 -8.28 12.91
CA GLY A 161 25.62 -8.40 12.98
C GLY A 161 26.12 -8.50 14.41
N ARG A 162 25.56 -7.71 15.34
CA ARG A 162 25.91 -7.79 16.77
C ARG A 162 25.60 -9.16 17.36
N VAL A 163 24.40 -9.68 17.11
CA VAL A 163 23.98 -11.01 17.59
C VAL A 163 24.83 -12.12 16.94
N GLY A 164 25.07 -12.03 15.64
CA GLY A 164 25.95 -12.97 14.92
C GLY A 164 27.36 -12.99 15.47
N GLY A 165 27.95 -11.82 15.68
CA GLY A 165 29.28 -11.69 16.29
C GLY A 165 29.38 -12.27 17.71
N GLU A 166 28.36 -12.08 18.53
CA GLU A 166 28.26 -12.63 19.88
C GLU A 166 28.16 -14.17 19.86
N VAL A 167 27.41 -14.73 18.92
CA VAL A 167 27.29 -16.19 18.71
C VAL A 167 28.62 -16.78 18.26
N VAL A 168 29.29 -16.16 17.28
CA VAL A 168 30.61 -16.62 16.80
C VAL A 168 31.63 -16.60 17.94
N ALA A 169 31.71 -15.49 18.71
CA ALA A 169 32.62 -15.39 19.84
C ALA A 169 32.35 -16.46 20.90
N SER A 170 31.09 -16.70 21.24
CA SER A 170 30.70 -17.72 22.23
C SER A 170 31.07 -19.15 21.76
N GLN A 171 30.87 -19.47 20.50
CA GLN A 171 31.25 -20.75 19.92
C GLN A 171 32.80 -20.96 19.92
N LEU A 172 33.55 -19.90 19.61
CA LEU A 172 35.03 -19.98 19.64
C LEU A 172 35.56 -20.15 21.05
N VAL A 173 34.97 -19.53 22.07
CA VAL A 173 35.26 -19.77 23.48
C VAL A 173 34.94 -21.21 23.88
N THR A 174 33.72 -21.66 23.54
CA THR A 174 33.26 -23.01 23.92
C THR A 174 34.09 -24.11 23.24
N SER A 175 34.58 -23.85 22.03
CA SER A 175 35.47 -24.77 21.31
C SER A 175 36.94 -24.70 21.76
N GLY A 176 37.27 -23.87 22.74
CA GLY A 176 38.63 -23.69 23.28
C GLY A 176 39.62 -23.02 22.34
N ARG A 177 39.14 -22.42 21.24
CA ARG A 177 40.01 -21.77 20.23
C ARG A 177 40.44 -20.37 20.62
N ILE A 178 39.72 -19.73 21.53
CA ILE A 178 40.02 -18.40 22.06
C ILE A 178 39.80 -18.37 23.57
N GLN A 179 40.49 -17.46 24.25
CA GLN A 179 40.25 -17.22 25.68
C GLN A 179 39.05 -16.28 25.88
N VAL A 180 38.34 -16.42 27.03
CA VAL A 180 37.17 -15.62 27.36
C VAL A 180 37.45 -14.11 27.25
N GLY A 181 38.67 -13.67 27.61
CA GLY A 181 39.05 -12.25 27.50
C GLY A 181 39.20 -11.73 26.06
N GLN A 182 39.32 -12.60 25.04
CA GLN A 182 39.41 -12.24 23.64
C GLN A 182 38.05 -12.23 22.93
N ALA A 183 37.02 -12.84 23.54
CA ALA A 183 35.70 -12.97 22.97
C ALA A 183 35.05 -11.63 22.55
N PRO A 184 35.12 -10.53 23.33
CA PRO A 184 34.54 -9.26 22.95
C PRO A 184 35.17 -8.68 21.69
N ALA A 185 36.51 -8.73 21.55
CA ALA A 185 37.22 -8.19 20.39
C ALA A 185 36.90 -8.97 19.10
N ILE A 186 36.79 -10.30 19.20
CA ILE A 186 36.45 -11.17 18.05
C ILE A 186 34.97 -11.04 17.70
N GLY A 187 34.08 -10.99 18.70
CA GLY A 187 32.66 -10.72 18.49
C GLY A 187 32.40 -9.38 17.80
N GLN A 188 33.12 -8.34 18.24
CA GLN A 188 33.07 -7.02 17.62
C GLN A 188 33.55 -7.06 16.16
N SER A 189 34.73 -7.61 15.90
CA SER A 189 35.27 -7.67 14.53
C SER A 189 34.42 -8.52 13.60
N ALA A 190 33.91 -9.67 14.06
CA ALA A 190 33.00 -10.51 13.29
C ALA A 190 31.66 -9.79 13.03
N GLY A 191 31.06 -9.16 14.07
CA GLY A 191 29.80 -8.44 13.94
C GLY A 191 29.90 -7.22 13.03
N ILE A 192 30.98 -6.46 13.09
CA ILE A 192 31.20 -5.32 12.19
C ILE A 192 31.46 -5.81 10.75
N THR A 193 32.23 -6.89 10.59
CA THR A 193 32.47 -7.48 9.26
C THR A 193 31.16 -7.98 8.67
N GLU A 194 30.32 -8.66 9.44
CA GLU A 194 29.02 -9.14 9.00
C GLU A 194 28.06 -7.97 8.68
N ALA A 195 28.01 -6.95 9.50
CA ALA A 195 27.24 -5.74 9.24
C ALA A 195 27.74 -4.97 8.02
N SER A 196 29.06 -4.88 7.80
CA SER A 196 29.66 -4.22 6.64
C SER A 196 29.57 -5.04 5.37
N VAL A 197 29.69 -6.37 5.45
CA VAL A 197 29.46 -7.30 4.33
C VAL A 197 27.96 -7.33 3.99
N ALA A 198 27.08 -7.30 4.97
CA ALA A 198 25.63 -7.18 4.74
C ALA A 198 25.27 -5.82 4.12
N SER A 199 25.97 -4.74 4.43
CA SER A 199 25.79 -3.44 3.76
C SER A 199 26.42 -3.38 2.35
N GLN A 200 27.45 -4.16 2.08
CA GLN A 200 28.08 -4.31 0.75
C GLN A 200 27.47 -5.45 -0.08
N SER A 201 27.10 -6.54 0.54
CA SER A 201 26.20 -7.54 -0.06
C SER A 201 24.78 -7.04 0.14
N THR A 202 24.46 -6.02 -0.61
CA THR A 202 23.10 -5.49 -0.72
C THR A 202 22.19 -6.62 -1.18
N SER A 203 21.78 -7.46 -0.24
CA SER A 203 20.61 -8.33 -0.39
C SER A 203 19.32 -7.55 -0.21
N ILE A 204 19.46 -6.19 -0.07
CA ILE A 204 18.47 -5.28 -0.57
C ILE A 204 18.98 -4.81 -1.92
N THR A 205 19.05 -5.70 -2.81
CA THR A 205 18.59 -5.36 -4.10
C THR A 205 17.11 -5.15 -3.89
N LEU A 206 16.67 -3.89 -3.79
CA LEU A 206 15.55 -3.47 -4.58
C LEU A 206 15.93 -3.79 -6.03
N LYS A 207 16.14 -5.07 -6.27
CA LYS A 207 16.23 -5.65 -7.58
C LYS A 207 14.78 -5.78 -8.00
N SER A 208 14.20 -4.64 -8.26
CA SER A 208 13.19 -4.47 -9.24
C SER A 208 13.80 -4.99 -10.54
N THR A 209 13.89 -6.31 -10.61
CA THR A 209 14.35 -6.99 -11.81
C THR A 209 13.13 -7.11 -12.69
N THR A 210 12.86 -6.07 -13.43
CA THR A 210 12.13 -6.21 -14.68
C THR A 210 12.91 -7.18 -15.54
N GLN A 211 12.26 -8.03 -16.32
CA GLN A 211 12.90 -8.97 -17.25
C GLN A 211 13.94 -8.32 -18.19
N ASN A 212 14.09 -7.00 -18.17
CA ASN A 212 14.98 -6.19 -18.99
C ASN A 212 16.16 -5.55 -18.24
N GLY A 213 16.38 -5.86 -16.95
CA GLY A 213 17.59 -5.44 -16.23
C GLY A 213 17.71 -3.95 -15.88
N GLU A 214 16.67 -3.15 -16.10
CA GLU A 214 16.62 -1.75 -15.70
C GLU A 214 16.11 -1.62 -14.25
N ALA A 215 16.77 -0.80 -13.44
CA ALA A 215 16.31 -0.49 -12.08
C ALA A 215 14.92 0.14 -12.15
N GLU A 216 13.91 -0.57 -11.64
CA GLU A 216 12.53 -0.08 -11.65
C GLU A 216 12.42 1.04 -10.61
N LYS A 217 12.25 2.26 -11.11
CA LYS A 217 12.08 3.45 -10.28
C LYS A 217 10.79 3.30 -9.48
N PHE A 218 10.86 3.50 -8.15
CA PHE A 218 9.70 3.43 -7.26
C PHE A 218 8.61 4.39 -7.73
N ASP A 219 7.55 3.85 -8.31
CA ASP A 219 6.45 4.64 -8.85
C ASP A 219 5.35 4.82 -7.80
N VAL A 220 5.35 5.95 -7.11
CA VAL A 220 4.31 6.33 -6.15
C VAL A 220 2.92 6.24 -6.78
N LEU A 221 2.80 6.54 -8.07
CA LEU A 221 1.53 6.49 -8.76
C LEU A 221 1.03 5.05 -8.95
N ALA A 222 1.95 4.10 -9.19
CA ALA A 222 1.62 2.68 -9.25
C ALA A 222 1.06 2.15 -7.92
N LEU A 223 1.45 2.76 -6.81
CA LEU A 223 0.93 2.43 -5.49
C LEU A 223 -0.44 3.05 -5.21
N LEU A 224 -0.66 4.30 -5.65
CA LEU A 224 -1.89 5.05 -5.36
C LEU A 224 -3.02 4.76 -6.35
N ALA A 225 -2.72 4.50 -7.63
CA ALA A 225 -3.72 4.29 -8.66
C ALA A 225 -4.67 3.11 -8.37
N PRO A 226 -4.21 1.94 -7.89
CA PRO A 226 -5.09 0.85 -7.47
C PRO A 226 -6.05 1.26 -6.35
N GLY A 227 -5.54 1.98 -5.35
CA GLY A 227 -6.33 2.47 -4.23
C GLY A 227 -7.45 3.40 -4.67
N MET A 228 -7.15 4.34 -5.58
CA MET A 228 -8.15 5.25 -6.17
C MET A 228 -9.21 4.46 -6.95
N ALA A 229 -8.81 3.53 -7.81
CA ALA A 229 -9.72 2.72 -8.58
C ALA A 229 -10.68 1.91 -7.69
N LEU A 230 -10.15 1.28 -6.63
CA LEU A 230 -10.94 0.50 -5.67
C LEU A 230 -11.85 1.38 -4.80
N MET A 231 -11.40 2.56 -4.40
CA MET A 231 -12.22 3.51 -3.66
C MET A 231 -13.46 3.90 -4.49
N PHE A 232 -13.27 4.28 -5.75
CA PHE A 232 -14.38 4.64 -6.63
C PHE A 232 -15.21 3.43 -7.10
N LEU A 233 -14.68 2.21 -7.03
CA LEU A 233 -15.46 0.99 -7.19
C LEU A 233 -16.54 0.88 -6.09
N MET A 234 -16.23 1.26 -4.84
CA MET A 234 -17.23 1.30 -3.76
C MET A 234 -18.38 2.28 -4.06
N TYR A 235 -18.07 3.43 -4.69
CA TYR A 235 -19.09 4.35 -5.17
C TYR A 235 -19.99 3.68 -6.23
N THR A 236 -19.38 3.00 -7.21
CA THR A 236 -20.10 2.35 -8.31
C THR A 236 -21.07 1.28 -7.84
N VAL A 237 -20.65 0.42 -6.90
CA VAL A 237 -21.54 -0.62 -6.38
C VAL A 237 -22.66 -0.04 -5.51
N SER A 238 -22.38 1.05 -4.79
CA SER A 238 -23.39 1.79 -4.02
C SER A 238 -24.40 2.46 -4.96
N TYR A 239 -23.96 3.06 -6.06
CA TYR A 239 -24.82 3.61 -7.09
C TYR A 239 -25.76 2.54 -7.68
N GLY A 240 -25.22 1.33 -7.95
CA GLY A 240 -26.04 0.20 -8.38
C GLY A 240 -27.10 -0.19 -7.35
N GLY A 241 -26.78 -0.21 -6.08
CA GLY A 241 -27.72 -0.41 -4.97
C GLY A 241 -28.79 0.69 -4.89
N ARG A 242 -28.41 1.95 -5.11
CA ARG A 242 -29.33 3.09 -5.19
C ARG A 242 -30.33 2.92 -6.34
N THR A 243 -29.88 2.56 -7.53
CA THR A 243 -30.77 2.39 -8.69
C THR A 243 -31.83 1.32 -8.45
N PHE A 244 -31.48 0.25 -7.72
CA PHE A 244 -32.41 -0.79 -7.32
C PHE A 244 -33.57 -0.21 -6.47
N LEU A 245 -33.26 0.59 -5.44
CA LEU A 245 -34.30 1.21 -4.61
C LEU A 245 -35.09 2.28 -5.36
N THR A 246 -34.45 3.02 -6.26
CA THR A 246 -35.13 4.00 -7.12
C THR A 246 -36.18 3.33 -8.02
N GLU A 247 -35.84 2.21 -8.64
CA GLU A 247 -36.81 1.45 -9.46
C GLU A 247 -37.96 0.89 -8.62
N ARG A 248 -37.72 0.50 -7.38
CA ARG A 248 -38.75 0.09 -6.45
C ARG A 248 -39.71 1.24 -6.16
N ASP A 249 -39.18 2.40 -5.78
CA ASP A 249 -39.95 3.57 -5.39
C ASP A 249 -40.76 4.17 -6.57
N GLN A 250 -40.22 4.04 -7.80
CA GLN A 250 -40.88 4.45 -9.04
C GLN A 250 -41.91 3.41 -9.56
N GLY A 251 -42.04 2.28 -8.87
CA GLY A 251 -42.98 1.22 -9.28
C GLY A 251 -42.56 0.45 -10.55
N THR A 252 -41.35 0.64 -11.05
CA THR A 252 -40.86 -0.09 -12.24
C THR A 252 -40.42 -1.52 -11.88
N LEU A 253 -39.96 -1.75 -10.66
CA LEU A 253 -39.61 -3.09 -10.17
C LEU A 253 -40.82 -4.01 -10.08
N PRO A 254 -42.00 -3.61 -9.53
CA PRO A 254 -43.23 -4.41 -9.58
C PRO A 254 -43.66 -4.76 -10.99
N ARG A 255 -43.48 -3.86 -11.96
CA ARG A 255 -43.80 -4.16 -13.38
C ARG A 255 -42.91 -5.26 -13.97
N LEU A 256 -41.66 -5.35 -13.58
CA LEU A 256 -40.78 -6.44 -13.95
C LEU A 256 -41.27 -7.80 -13.38
N LEU A 257 -41.82 -7.79 -12.19
CA LEU A 257 -42.36 -9.00 -11.53
C LEU A 257 -43.65 -9.50 -12.09
N VAL A 258 -44.39 -8.70 -12.87
CA VAL A 258 -45.60 -9.13 -13.63
C VAL A 258 -45.19 -9.87 -14.92
N THR A 259 -43.97 -9.69 -15.41
CA THR A 259 -43.44 -10.47 -16.53
C THR A 259 -43.11 -11.92 -16.07
N PRO A 260 -42.97 -12.91 -16.97
CA PRO A 260 -42.63 -14.26 -16.56
C PRO A 260 -41.17 -14.37 -16.06
N THR A 261 -40.83 -13.59 -15.03
CA THR A 261 -39.56 -13.55 -14.32
C THR A 261 -39.80 -13.80 -12.84
N THR A 262 -38.90 -14.53 -12.20
CA THR A 262 -38.90 -14.68 -10.73
C THR A 262 -38.18 -13.53 -10.04
N ALA A 263 -38.52 -13.25 -8.79
CA ALA A 263 -37.84 -12.21 -7.97
C ALA A 263 -36.33 -12.47 -7.90
N SER A 264 -35.91 -13.72 -7.77
CA SER A 264 -34.49 -14.12 -7.79
C SER A 264 -33.78 -13.83 -9.12
N GLN A 265 -34.51 -13.97 -10.25
CA GLN A 265 -33.98 -13.63 -11.57
C GLN A 265 -33.80 -12.10 -11.72
N VAL A 266 -34.69 -11.31 -11.19
CA VAL A 266 -34.59 -9.86 -11.23
C VAL A 266 -33.42 -9.39 -10.36
N LEU A 267 -33.33 -9.87 -9.11
CA LEU A 267 -32.26 -9.53 -8.21
C LEU A 267 -30.89 -9.97 -8.75
N GLY A 268 -30.79 -11.24 -9.20
CA GLY A 268 -29.57 -11.77 -9.78
C GLY A 268 -29.16 -11.04 -11.06
N GLY A 269 -30.13 -10.63 -11.91
CA GLY A 269 -29.84 -9.81 -13.10
C GLY A 269 -29.26 -8.44 -12.76
N LYS A 270 -29.80 -7.78 -11.73
CA LYS A 270 -29.23 -6.51 -11.24
C LYS A 270 -27.83 -6.67 -10.67
N MET A 271 -27.60 -7.73 -9.91
CA MET A 271 -26.25 -8.05 -9.40
C MET A 271 -25.25 -8.23 -10.54
N VAL A 272 -25.63 -8.99 -11.58
CA VAL A 272 -24.82 -9.16 -12.78
C VAL A 272 -24.56 -7.80 -13.44
N GLY A 273 -25.56 -6.93 -13.50
CA GLY A 273 -25.39 -5.55 -14.03
C GLY A 273 -24.37 -4.73 -13.25
N ILE A 274 -24.48 -4.71 -11.92
CA ILE A 274 -23.53 -4.01 -11.04
C ILE A 274 -22.12 -4.61 -11.16
N PHE A 275 -22.02 -5.94 -11.20
CA PHE A 275 -20.76 -6.64 -11.37
C PHE A 275 -20.09 -6.30 -12.71
N MET A 276 -20.84 -6.37 -13.81
CA MET A 276 -20.32 -6.00 -15.14
C MET A 276 -19.88 -4.53 -15.20
N THR A 277 -20.64 -3.62 -14.55
CA THR A 277 -20.27 -2.21 -14.45
C THR A 277 -18.96 -2.02 -13.69
N GLY A 278 -18.81 -2.69 -12.56
CA GLY A 278 -17.58 -2.61 -11.74
C GLY A 278 -16.38 -3.21 -12.48
N VAL A 279 -16.55 -4.36 -13.15
CA VAL A 279 -15.48 -4.97 -13.95
C VAL A 279 -15.08 -4.05 -15.12
N ALA A 280 -16.06 -3.53 -15.86
CA ALA A 280 -15.79 -2.60 -16.95
C ALA A 280 -15.06 -1.34 -16.45
N GLN A 281 -15.50 -0.74 -15.33
CA GLN A 281 -14.83 0.38 -14.69
C GLN A 281 -13.37 0.08 -14.37
N MET A 282 -13.09 -1.04 -13.69
CA MET A 282 -11.73 -1.40 -13.29
C MET A 282 -10.83 -1.58 -14.53
N PHE A 283 -11.29 -2.28 -15.56
CA PHE A 283 -10.51 -2.45 -16.79
C PHE A 283 -10.30 -1.14 -17.55
N ILE A 284 -11.28 -0.23 -17.58
CA ILE A 284 -11.12 1.09 -18.19
C ILE A 284 -10.09 1.91 -17.40
N LEU A 285 -10.13 1.88 -16.06
CA LEU A 285 -9.17 2.60 -15.23
C LEU A 285 -7.75 2.01 -15.35
N ILE A 286 -7.61 0.68 -15.30
CA ILE A 286 -6.33 0.00 -15.51
C ILE A 286 -5.78 0.30 -16.90
N GLY A 287 -6.56 0.09 -17.95
CA GLY A 287 -6.13 0.34 -19.33
C GLY A 287 -5.80 1.81 -19.57
N GLY A 288 -6.62 2.72 -19.05
CA GLY A 288 -6.40 4.15 -19.18
C GLY A 288 -5.14 4.63 -18.44
N THR A 289 -4.91 4.16 -17.22
CA THR A 289 -3.69 4.50 -16.47
C THR A 289 -2.44 3.86 -17.07
N THR A 290 -2.56 2.66 -17.65
CA THR A 290 -1.46 2.05 -18.42
C THR A 290 -1.11 2.89 -19.64
N VAL A 291 -2.10 3.36 -20.41
CA VAL A 291 -1.85 4.14 -21.63
C VAL A 291 -1.37 5.56 -21.33
N LEU A 292 -1.98 6.23 -20.33
CA LEU A 292 -1.69 7.63 -20.03
C LEU A 292 -0.45 7.82 -19.16
N PHE A 293 -0.23 6.90 -18.22
CA PHE A 293 0.82 7.01 -17.21
C PHE A 293 1.88 5.94 -17.32
N HIS A 294 1.78 5.03 -18.30
CA HIS A 294 2.67 3.88 -18.47
C HIS A 294 2.81 3.03 -17.21
N LEU A 295 1.72 2.93 -16.41
CA LEU A 295 1.71 2.14 -15.19
C LEU A 295 1.76 0.65 -15.51
N GLN A 296 2.62 -0.07 -14.79
CA GLN A 296 2.69 -1.52 -14.83
C GLN A 296 1.91 -2.10 -13.64
N TRP A 297 0.91 -2.93 -13.93
CA TRP A 297 0.04 -3.52 -12.92
C TRP A 297 0.48 -4.91 -12.48
N GLY A 298 1.59 -5.43 -13.04
CA GLY A 298 2.10 -6.78 -12.82
C GLY A 298 1.51 -7.84 -13.75
N ASP A 299 1.52 -9.09 -13.32
CA ASP A 299 1.03 -10.22 -14.12
C ASP A 299 -0.41 -10.04 -14.57
N SER A 300 -0.65 -10.05 -15.89
CA SER A 300 -1.96 -9.78 -16.48
C SER A 300 -3.03 -10.78 -16.05
N GLN A 301 -2.70 -12.06 -15.87
CA GLN A 301 -3.67 -13.08 -15.44
C GLN A 301 -4.03 -12.89 -13.96
N ALA A 302 -3.04 -12.59 -13.13
CA ALA A 302 -3.23 -12.32 -11.72
C ALA A 302 -4.08 -11.05 -11.50
N VAL A 303 -3.82 -9.98 -12.25
CA VAL A 303 -4.61 -8.74 -12.23
C VAL A 303 -6.07 -9.01 -12.63
N GLN A 304 -6.32 -9.78 -13.68
CA GLN A 304 -7.69 -10.13 -14.09
C GLN A 304 -8.43 -10.90 -13.00
N ALA A 305 -7.78 -11.92 -12.41
CA ALA A 305 -8.37 -12.71 -11.32
C ALA A 305 -8.67 -11.83 -10.09
N LEU A 306 -7.74 -10.94 -9.73
CA LEU A 306 -7.89 -10.02 -8.62
C LEU A 306 -9.05 -9.04 -8.85
N VAL A 307 -9.15 -8.44 -10.04
CA VAL A 307 -10.24 -7.52 -10.40
C VAL A 307 -11.59 -8.21 -10.27
N LEU A 308 -11.74 -9.43 -10.78
CA LEU A 308 -12.99 -10.17 -10.67
C LEU A 308 -13.36 -10.47 -9.21
N ALA A 309 -12.40 -10.88 -8.39
CA ALA A 309 -12.61 -11.16 -6.97
C ALA A 309 -12.95 -9.88 -6.18
N ALA A 310 -12.21 -8.79 -6.42
CA ALA A 310 -12.44 -7.50 -5.75
C ALA A 310 -13.81 -6.91 -6.10
N VAL A 311 -14.20 -6.93 -7.38
CA VAL A 311 -15.53 -6.49 -7.82
C VAL A 311 -16.61 -7.35 -7.20
N PHE A 312 -16.42 -8.68 -7.13
CA PHE A 312 -17.39 -9.58 -6.51
C PHE A 312 -17.62 -9.25 -5.02
N ALA A 313 -16.53 -9.03 -4.26
CA ALA A 313 -16.62 -8.61 -2.86
C ALA A 313 -17.31 -7.24 -2.72
N ALA A 314 -16.94 -6.27 -3.56
CA ALA A 314 -17.53 -4.94 -3.59
C ALA A 314 -19.05 -4.97 -3.87
N VAL A 315 -19.48 -5.78 -4.85
CA VAL A 315 -20.91 -5.98 -5.17
C VAL A 315 -21.65 -6.53 -3.95
N GLY A 316 -21.05 -7.45 -3.20
CA GLY A 316 -21.62 -7.96 -1.94
C GLY A 316 -21.94 -6.81 -0.96
N TRP A 317 -21.02 -5.87 -0.77
CA TRP A 317 -21.23 -4.67 0.06
C TRP A 317 -22.31 -3.74 -0.50
N GLY A 318 -22.30 -3.49 -1.81
CA GLY A 318 -23.31 -2.65 -2.45
C GLY A 318 -24.73 -3.18 -2.29
N ILE A 319 -24.91 -4.51 -2.41
CA ILE A 319 -26.20 -5.17 -2.24
C ILE A 319 -26.63 -5.22 -0.78
N LEU A 320 -25.69 -5.47 0.14
CA LEU A 320 -25.97 -5.39 1.57
C LEU A 320 -26.47 -4.00 1.95
N LEU A 321 -25.82 -2.97 1.43
CA LEU A 321 -26.25 -1.58 1.63
C LEU A 321 -27.66 -1.35 1.11
N ALA A 322 -28.00 -1.84 -0.09
CA ALA A 322 -29.35 -1.74 -0.64
C ALA A 322 -30.39 -2.52 0.19
N ALA A 323 -30.00 -3.64 0.80
CA ALA A 323 -30.88 -4.45 1.65
C ALA A 323 -31.16 -3.78 3.01
N ILE A 324 -30.21 -3.01 3.54
CA ILE A 324 -30.34 -2.32 4.83
C ILE A 324 -31.04 -0.97 4.69
N ALA A 325 -30.74 -0.22 3.64
CA ALA A 325 -31.25 1.13 3.42
C ALA A 325 -32.76 1.16 3.15
N LYS A 326 -33.40 2.25 3.55
CA LYS A 326 -34.84 2.46 3.38
C LYS A 326 -35.17 3.32 2.17
N SER A 327 -34.24 4.13 1.69
CA SER A 327 -34.45 5.05 0.56
C SER A 327 -33.20 5.16 -0.32
N PRO A 328 -33.35 5.57 -1.60
CA PRO A 328 -32.22 5.80 -2.50
C PRO A 328 -31.21 6.83 -1.97
N ASN A 329 -31.70 7.89 -1.29
CA ASN A 329 -30.84 8.91 -0.69
C ASN A 329 -29.97 8.35 0.46
N GLN A 330 -30.55 7.46 1.27
CA GLN A 330 -29.80 6.79 2.34
C GLN A 330 -28.69 5.90 1.77
N VAL A 331 -28.94 5.19 0.67
CA VAL A 331 -27.90 4.41 -0.03
C VAL A 331 -26.78 5.33 -0.50
N SER A 332 -27.10 6.46 -1.11
CA SER A 332 -26.08 7.41 -1.58
C SER A 332 -25.22 7.94 -0.43
N MET A 333 -25.84 8.34 0.67
CA MET A 333 -25.13 8.92 1.81
C MET A 333 -24.21 7.90 2.49
N ILE A 334 -24.73 6.70 2.80
CA ILE A 334 -23.94 5.64 3.42
C ILE A 334 -22.89 5.10 2.44
N GLY A 335 -23.22 5.00 1.14
CA GLY A 335 -22.30 4.55 0.10
C GLY A 335 -21.12 5.49 -0.07
N THR A 336 -21.34 6.82 -0.02
CA THR A 336 -20.22 7.79 -0.05
C THR A 336 -19.36 7.70 1.21
N ALA A 337 -19.98 7.56 2.39
CA ALA A 337 -19.24 7.34 3.62
C ALA A 337 -18.40 6.03 3.56
N MET A 338 -19.00 4.95 3.06
CA MET A 338 -18.34 3.67 2.87
C MET A 338 -17.16 3.77 1.87
N MET A 339 -17.34 4.48 0.76
CA MET A 339 -16.29 4.75 -0.22
C MET A 339 -15.06 5.40 0.44
N LEU A 340 -15.27 6.46 1.22
CA LEU A 340 -14.19 7.19 1.90
C LEU A 340 -13.56 6.33 3.00
N THR A 341 -14.38 5.72 3.86
CA THR A 341 -13.88 4.89 4.97
C THR A 341 -13.09 3.68 4.45
N PHE A 342 -13.61 2.97 3.44
CA PHE A 342 -12.90 1.82 2.87
C PHE A 342 -11.66 2.22 2.06
N GLY A 343 -11.67 3.43 1.45
CA GLY A 343 -10.49 3.99 0.82
C GLY A 343 -9.38 4.28 1.84
N ILE A 344 -9.71 4.92 2.95
CA ILE A 344 -8.76 5.25 4.01
C ILE A 344 -8.27 3.97 4.71
N LEU A 345 -9.19 3.15 5.25
CA LEU A 345 -8.85 1.91 5.95
C LEU A 345 -8.18 0.89 5.03
N GLY A 346 -8.53 0.87 3.75
CA GLY A 346 -7.91 -0.02 2.78
C GLY A 346 -6.46 0.33 2.45
N GLY A 347 -5.95 1.48 2.89
CA GLY A 347 -4.56 1.86 2.66
C GLY A 347 -4.32 2.64 1.38
N THR A 348 -5.37 3.29 0.81
CA THR A 348 -5.21 4.15 -0.38
C THR A 348 -4.35 5.37 -0.09
N PHE A 349 -4.52 5.99 1.08
CA PHE A 349 -3.83 7.23 1.46
C PHE A 349 -2.85 7.06 2.61
N ILE A 350 -2.97 5.98 3.37
CA ILE A 350 -2.20 5.72 4.58
C ILE A 350 -1.48 4.39 4.40
N ASN A 351 -0.19 4.35 4.72
CA ASN A 351 0.53 3.09 4.74
C ASN A 351 0.11 2.27 5.98
N VAL A 352 -0.74 1.28 5.76
CA VAL A 352 -1.28 0.40 6.81
C VAL A 352 -0.21 -0.52 7.39
N ASP A 353 0.88 -0.78 6.65
CA ASP A 353 1.95 -1.69 7.08
C ASP A 353 2.68 -1.17 8.33
N ASN A 354 2.71 0.16 8.52
CA ASN A 354 3.31 0.82 9.68
C ASN A 354 2.38 0.92 10.90
N MET A 355 1.14 0.43 10.79
CA MET A 355 0.16 0.49 11.87
C MET A 355 0.26 -0.73 12.81
N PRO A 356 -0.20 -0.60 14.07
CA PRO A 356 -0.24 -1.73 15.00
C PRO A 356 -0.99 -2.95 14.45
N VAL A 357 -0.60 -4.14 14.88
CA VAL A 357 -1.15 -5.42 14.38
C VAL A 357 -2.68 -5.48 14.48
N TRP A 358 -3.24 -5.00 15.60
CA TRP A 358 -4.70 -4.98 15.80
C TRP A 358 -5.40 -4.12 14.76
N PHE A 359 -4.85 -2.94 14.41
CA PHE A 359 -5.42 -2.06 13.41
C PHE A 359 -5.38 -2.68 12.01
N ARG A 360 -4.25 -3.32 11.65
CA ARG A 360 -4.12 -4.05 10.38
C ARG A 360 -5.14 -5.18 10.25
N ALA A 361 -5.46 -5.87 11.35
CA ALA A 361 -6.50 -6.90 11.34
C ALA A 361 -7.89 -6.33 11.07
N GLU A 362 -8.23 -5.17 11.65
CA GLU A 362 -9.51 -4.50 11.43
C GLU A 362 -9.69 -4.01 9.99
N THR A 363 -8.61 -3.55 9.33
CA THR A 363 -8.69 -3.11 7.92
C THR A 363 -9.11 -4.23 6.97
N LYS A 364 -8.85 -5.49 7.30
CA LYS A 364 -9.21 -6.68 6.50
C LYS A 364 -10.72 -6.93 6.40
N ILE A 365 -11.55 -6.21 7.15
CA ILE A 365 -13.01 -6.18 6.96
C ILE A 365 -13.35 -5.53 5.60
N THR A 366 -12.50 -4.65 5.09
CA THR A 366 -12.73 -3.96 3.82
C THR A 366 -12.17 -4.77 2.64
N PRO A 367 -12.87 -4.84 1.50
CA PRO A 367 -12.33 -5.47 0.31
C PRO A 367 -11.12 -4.71 -0.25
N ASN A 368 -11.05 -3.40 0.00
CA ASN A 368 -9.97 -2.54 -0.45
C ASN A 368 -8.63 -2.96 0.14
N ALA A 369 -8.58 -3.32 1.44
CA ALA A 369 -7.33 -3.73 2.10
C ALA A 369 -6.71 -4.99 1.45
N TRP A 370 -7.53 -6.01 1.16
CA TRP A 370 -7.09 -7.22 0.47
C TRP A 370 -6.64 -6.95 -0.96
N ALA A 371 -7.40 -6.12 -1.68
CA ALA A 371 -7.10 -5.82 -3.07
C ALA A 371 -5.86 -4.94 -3.22
N ILE A 372 -5.68 -3.90 -2.38
CA ILE A 372 -4.50 -3.02 -2.41
C ILE A 372 -3.23 -3.80 -2.08
N GLU A 373 -3.26 -4.66 -1.04
CA GLU A 373 -2.14 -5.53 -0.70
C GLU A 373 -1.74 -6.44 -1.87
N SER A 374 -2.74 -6.99 -2.57
CA SER A 374 -2.51 -7.82 -3.76
C SER A 374 -1.90 -7.02 -4.91
N PHE A 375 -2.41 -5.81 -5.20
CA PHE A 375 -1.82 -4.95 -6.22
C PHE A 375 -0.39 -4.53 -5.89
N LYS A 376 -0.09 -4.27 -4.61
CA LYS A 376 1.29 -4.04 -4.15
C LYS A 376 2.19 -5.24 -4.41
N SER A 377 1.73 -6.46 -4.07
CA SER A 377 2.48 -7.69 -4.34
C SER A 377 2.74 -7.88 -5.83
N LEU A 378 1.73 -7.66 -6.68
CA LEU A 378 1.86 -7.76 -8.14
C LEU A 378 2.80 -6.70 -8.72
N ALA A 379 2.76 -5.46 -8.21
CA ALA A 379 3.66 -4.38 -8.61
C ALA A 379 5.13 -4.69 -8.24
N LEU A 380 5.36 -5.48 -7.20
CA LEU A 380 6.69 -5.97 -6.80
C LEU A 380 7.12 -7.25 -7.52
N GLY A 381 6.44 -7.63 -8.60
CA GLY A 381 6.78 -8.82 -9.39
C GLY A 381 6.19 -10.13 -8.87
N GLY A 382 5.29 -10.07 -7.91
CA GLY A 382 4.52 -11.23 -7.45
C GLY A 382 3.62 -11.80 -8.53
N GLY A 383 3.31 -13.10 -8.46
CA GLY A 383 2.43 -13.79 -9.38
C GLY A 383 1.08 -14.17 -8.77
N LEU A 384 0.28 -14.92 -9.53
CA LEU A 384 -1.04 -15.37 -9.10
C LEU A 384 -1.02 -16.16 -7.78
N TYR A 385 0.03 -16.95 -7.55
CA TYR A 385 0.16 -17.77 -6.33
C TYR A 385 0.32 -16.91 -5.07
N ASP A 386 0.99 -15.77 -5.18
CA ASP A 386 1.26 -14.88 -4.04
C ASP A 386 -0.01 -14.17 -3.55
N ILE A 387 -1.01 -14.03 -4.42
CA ILE A 387 -2.28 -13.35 -4.13
C ILE A 387 -3.47 -14.31 -3.97
N LEU A 388 -3.25 -15.62 -3.95
CA LEU A 388 -4.34 -16.60 -3.82
C LEU A 388 -5.14 -16.42 -2.52
N VAL A 389 -4.46 -16.18 -1.40
CA VAL A 389 -5.12 -15.97 -0.10
C VAL A 389 -6.01 -14.73 -0.12
N PRO A 390 -5.55 -13.54 -0.55
CA PRO A 390 -6.41 -12.39 -0.78
C PRO A 390 -7.59 -12.64 -1.72
N ILE A 391 -7.38 -13.33 -2.85
CA ILE A 391 -8.46 -13.65 -3.79
C ILE A 391 -9.53 -14.50 -3.10
N LEU A 392 -9.13 -15.56 -2.38
CA LEU A 392 -10.06 -16.41 -1.65
C LEU A 392 -10.81 -15.63 -0.57
N ALA A 393 -10.10 -14.76 0.17
CA ALA A 393 -10.73 -13.90 1.18
C ALA A 393 -11.80 -12.98 0.56
N LEU A 394 -11.52 -12.37 -0.58
CA LEU A 394 -12.46 -11.52 -1.32
C LEU A 394 -13.67 -12.32 -1.80
N LEU A 395 -13.48 -13.51 -2.36
CA LEU A 395 -14.56 -14.37 -2.82
C LEU A 395 -15.45 -14.83 -1.66
N VAL A 396 -14.85 -15.25 -0.54
CA VAL A 396 -15.59 -15.66 0.67
C VAL A 396 -16.34 -14.46 1.25
N MET A 397 -15.71 -13.27 1.34
CA MET A 397 -16.37 -12.05 1.79
C MET A 397 -17.59 -11.73 0.92
N GLY A 398 -17.44 -11.71 -0.40
CA GLY A 398 -18.54 -11.43 -1.32
C GLY A 398 -19.67 -12.45 -1.18
N LEU A 399 -19.36 -13.74 -1.01
CA LEU A 399 -20.35 -14.80 -0.82
C LEU A 399 -21.13 -14.63 0.49
N ILE A 400 -20.43 -14.37 1.59
CA ILE A 400 -21.07 -14.14 2.91
C ILE A 400 -22.00 -12.93 2.84
N LEU A 401 -21.53 -11.80 2.31
CA LEU A 401 -22.33 -10.59 2.17
C LEU A 401 -23.54 -10.81 1.26
N PHE A 402 -23.39 -11.60 0.21
CA PHE A 402 -24.48 -11.98 -0.66
C PHE A 402 -25.56 -12.78 0.09
N ILE A 403 -25.17 -13.83 0.84
CA ILE A 403 -26.09 -14.66 1.62
C ILE A 403 -26.86 -13.81 2.62
N ILE A 404 -26.15 -12.94 3.37
CA ILE A 404 -26.77 -12.02 4.33
C ILE A 404 -27.76 -11.08 3.63
N SER A 405 -27.40 -10.55 2.47
CA SER A 405 -28.26 -9.65 1.71
C SER A 405 -29.55 -10.34 1.24
N VAL A 406 -29.45 -11.55 0.70
CA VAL A 406 -30.62 -12.36 0.28
C VAL A 406 -31.56 -12.63 1.47
N PHE A 407 -31.00 -12.98 2.62
CA PHE A 407 -31.78 -13.21 3.84
C PHE A 407 -32.51 -11.94 4.27
N LEU A 408 -31.85 -10.78 4.27
CA LEU A 408 -32.43 -9.50 4.64
C LEU A 408 -33.52 -9.05 3.66
N PHE A 409 -33.33 -9.25 2.34
CA PHE A 409 -34.35 -8.96 1.35
C PHE A 409 -35.61 -9.81 1.53
N ASN A 410 -35.44 -11.10 1.81
CA ASN A 410 -36.59 -12.01 2.06
C ASN A 410 -37.35 -11.62 3.34
N HIS A 411 -36.60 -11.31 4.42
CA HIS A 411 -37.20 -10.94 5.70
C HIS A 411 -37.98 -9.61 5.67
N ARG A 412 -37.51 -8.65 4.87
CA ARG A 412 -38.16 -7.33 4.74
C ARG A 412 -39.29 -7.31 3.71
N GLY A 413 -39.61 -8.39 3.07
CA GLY A 413 -40.66 -8.45 2.05
C GLY A 413 -40.37 -7.55 0.83
N LEU A 414 -39.12 -7.15 0.62
CA LEU A 414 -38.72 -6.28 -0.49
C LEU A 414 -38.84 -6.97 -1.85
N ILE A 415 -38.99 -8.29 -1.84
CA ILE A 415 -39.16 -9.15 -3.00
C ILE A 415 -40.50 -9.90 -2.94
N ALA A 416 -41.21 -9.87 -1.81
CA ALA A 416 -42.54 -10.44 -1.69
C ALA A 416 -43.58 -9.61 -2.44
N ARG A 417 -44.54 -10.29 -3.07
CA ARG A 417 -45.63 -9.75 -3.86
C ARG A 417 -46.48 -8.73 -3.11
#